data_074da115f5fbd919ee62d130068ae4c4
#
_entry.id   074da115f5fbd919ee62d130068ae4c4
#
_cell.length_a   1.000
_cell.length_b   1.000
_cell.length_c   1.000
_cell.angle_alpha   90.00
_cell.angle_beta   90.00
_cell.angle_gamma   90.00
#
_symmetry.space_group_name_H-M   'P 1'
#
loop_
_entity.id
_entity.type
_entity.pdbx_description
1 polymer ?
#
loop_
_entity_poly.entity_id
_entity_poly.type
_entity_poly.pdbx_seq_one_letter_code
_entity_poly.pdbx_strand_id
1 'polypeptide(L)'
;MNNLLKTPVFAKKSLFFVFCLSPFFLEAQNFQVHYDFGEGRNYVTTTFEMFKPDKIGNTFIFVDFDFNFRSKTSLTNGTYYNPGLAYMEVARCFSLSKKVPISAQIEYNGGLFMTDGKGLAINNAFLVGLDYFFHSKDYTRVYNIKALYKYIMGKEPASFQITAVWTINWWQNRFTFSGFADFWYERNTNYFDMHANPLEVPTTSKFVFIAEPQLWWNIRPCIAVGTEIEMSVNFSSVKGFKCCPTVAAKYTF
;
A
#
# COMPACT_ATOMS: atom_id res chain seq x y z
N MET A 1 -48.68 0.30 51.86
CA MET A 1 -48.61 1.15 50.61
C MET A 1 -47.18 1.01 50.08
N ASN A 2 -46.95 0.04 49.21
CA ASN A 2 -45.64 -0.26 48.64
C ASN A 2 -45.73 0.00 47.14
N ASN A 3 -45.14 1.07 46.66
CA ASN A 3 -44.95 1.35 45.25
C ASN A 3 -43.59 0.82 44.79
N LEU A 4 -43.58 -0.31 44.12
CA LEU A 4 -42.45 -0.87 43.42
C LEU A 4 -42.26 -0.10 42.09
N LEU A 5 -41.19 0.64 42.02
CA LEU A 5 -40.70 1.28 40.77
C LEU A 5 -40.15 0.16 39.84
N LYS A 6 -40.84 -0.04 38.72
CA LYS A 6 -40.37 -0.89 37.60
C LYS A 6 -39.37 -0.06 36.77
N THR A 7 -38.12 -0.48 36.79
CA THR A 7 -37.10 -0.02 35.85
C THR A 7 -37.38 -0.57 34.44
N PRO A 8 -37.32 0.23 33.38
CA PRO A 8 -37.46 -0.27 32.02
C PRO A 8 -36.17 -0.98 31.59
N VAL A 9 -36.33 -2.21 31.15
CA VAL A 9 -35.29 -2.99 30.48
C VAL A 9 -35.06 -2.38 29.10
N PHE A 10 -33.97 -1.63 28.93
CA PHE A 10 -33.51 -1.21 27.63
C PHE A 10 -32.99 -2.41 26.85
N ALA A 11 -33.77 -2.85 25.86
CA ALA A 11 -33.35 -3.82 24.88
C ALA A 11 -32.16 -3.26 24.09
N LYS A 12 -31.00 -3.88 24.25
CA LYS A 12 -29.85 -3.69 23.36
C LYS A 12 -30.22 -4.23 21.98
N LYS A 13 -30.83 -3.39 21.13
CA LYS A 13 -30.91 -3.67 19.71
C LYS A 13 -29.56 -3.33 19.09
N SER A 14 -28.92 -4.37 18.59
CA SER A 14 -27.66 -4.34 17.85
C SER A 14 -27.67 -3.30 16.76
N LEU A 15 -26.75 -2.35 16.88
CA LEU A 15 -26.40 -1.37 15.84
C LEU A 15 -25.44 -2.06 14.85
N PHE A 16 -25.96 -3.03 14.07
CA PHE A 16 -25.14 -3.79 13.11
C PHE A 16 -25.75 -3.77 11.70
N PHE A 17 -26.50 -2.73 11.33
CA PHE A 17 -27.25 -2.77 10.07
C PHE A 17 -27.35 -1.42 9.34
N VAL A 18 -26.26 -0.72 9.07
CA VAL A 18 -26.32 0.49 8.21
C VAL A 18 -25.13 0.65 7.27
N PHE A 19 -24.42 -0.38 6.84
CA PHE A 19 -23.31 -0.17 5.89
C PHE A 19 -23.42 -0.93 4.55
N CYS A 20 -24.58 -1.38 4.16
CA CYS A 20 -24.75 -2.10 2.89
C CYS A 20 -25.81 -1.50 1.97
N LEU A 21 -26.00 -0.19 1.92
CA LEU A 21 -26.90 0.46 0.97
C LEU A 21 -26.27 1.71 0.36
N SER A 22 -25.27 1.55 -0.49
CA SER A 22 -25.04 2.51 -1.56
C SER A 22 -24.93 1.75 -2.88
N PRO A 23 -25.96 1.77 -3.73
CA PRO A 23 -25.86 1.28 -5.08
C PRO A 23 -25.14 2.31 -5.95
N PHE A 24 -24.20 1.84 -6.77
CA PHE A 24 -23.66 2.52 -7.94
C PHE A 24 -22.63 3.63 -7.76
N PHE A 25 -21.52 3.34 -7.11
CA PHE A 25 -20.23 3.85 -7.57
C PHE A 25 -19.23 2.70 -7.52
N LEU A 26 -18.54 2.44 -8.62
CA LEU A 26 -17.37 1.54 -8.67
C LEU A 26 -16.20 2.24 -7.93
N GLU A 27 -16.37 2.44 -6.65
CA GLU A 27 -15.31 2.90 -5.76
C GLU A 27 -14.70 1.66 -5.13
N ALA A 28 -13.52 1.26 -5.57
CA ALA A 28 -12.75 0.22 -4.91
C ALA A 28 -12.00 0.86 -3.74
N GLN A 29 -12.64 0.91 -2.59
CA GLN A 29 -12.01 1.28 -1.33
C GLN A 29 -11.84 0.03 -0.50
N ASN A 30 -10.65 -0.18 0.01
CA ASN A 30 -10.39 -1.32 0.87
C ASN A 30 -9.46 -0.95 2.03
N PHE A 31 -9.61 -1.70 3.10
CA PHE A 31 -8.73 -1.69 4.25
C PHE A 31 -8.13 -3.07 4.42
N GLN A 32 -6.82 -3.13 4.56
CA GLN A 32 -6.08 -4.37 4.71
C GLN A 32 -5.34 -4.37 6.03
N VAL A 33 -5.18 -5.54 6.60
CA VAL A 33 -4.33 -5.79 7.78
C VAL A 33 -3.40 -6.93 7.41
N HIS A 34 -2.11 -6.68 7.43
CA HIS A 34 -1.05 -7.63 7.14
C HIS A 34 -0.26 -7.95 8.40
N TYR A 35 0.17 -9.18 8.54
CA TYR A 35 1.23 -9.55 9.46
C TYR A 35 2.46 -9.94 8.66
N ASP A 36 3.55 -9.21 8.84
CA ASP A 36 4.79 -9.38 8.08
C ASP A 36 5.72 -10.37 8.80
N PHE A 37 6.15 -11.40 8.07
CA PHE A 37 7.10 -12.41 8.52
C PHE A 37 8.50 -12.19 7.98
N GLY A 38 8.73 -11.09 7.25
CA GLY A 38 10.02 -10.76 6.67
C GLY A 38 11.11 -10.70 7.71
N GLU A 39 12.31 -11.05 7.31
CA GLU A 39 13.47 -10.99 8.20
C GLU A 39 13.70 -9.57 8.72
N GLY A 40 13.80 -9.44 10.05
CA GLY A 40 13.89 -8.14 10.74
C GLY A 40 12.57 -7.39 10.87
N ARG A 41 11.44 -7.95 10.38
CA ARG A 41 10.09 -7.39 10.51
C ARG A 41 9.36 -8.02 11.70
N ASN A 42 8.30 -8.70 11.62
CA ASN A 42 7.42 -9.21 12.68
C ASN A 42 6.53 -8.13 13.29
N TYR A 43 5.87 -7.39 12.44
CA TYR A 43 4.93 -6.33 12.80
C TYR A 43 3.63 -6.43 11.99
N VAL A 44 2.68 -5.60 12.37
CA VAL A 44 1.41 -5.46 11.65
C VAL A 44 1.48 -4.21 10.77
N THR A 45 1.13 -4.33 9.50
CA THR A 45 0.87 -3.21 8.61
C THR A 45 -0.63 -3.08 8.38
N THR A 46 -1.13 -1.87 8.40
CA THR A 46 -2.49 -1.56 7.96
C THR A 46 -2.41 -0.70 6.71
N THR A 47 -3.12 -1.13 5.67
CA THR A 47 -3.16 -0.46 4.37
C THR A 47 -4.57 0.03 4.10
N PHE A 48 -4.69 1.27 3.68
CA PHE A 48 -5.89 1.82 3.09
C PHE A 48 -5.63 2.12 1.61
N GLU A 49 -6.46 1.56 0.74
CA GLU A 49 -6.42 1.84 -0.69
C GLU A 49 -7.76 2.39 -1.17
N MET A 50 -7.70 3.36 -2.06
CA MET A 50 -8.85 3.88 -2.77
C MET A 50 -8.52 4.06 -4.26
N PHE A 51 -9.29 3.43 -5.12
CA PHE A 51 -9.31 3.72 -6.55
C PHE A 51 -10.67 4.27 -6.93
N LYS A 52 -10.70 5.51 -7.41
CA LYS A 52 -11.93 6.23 -7.76
C LYS A 52 -11.87 6.74 -9.19
N PRO A 53 -12.56 6.08 -10.16
CA PRO A 53 -12.72 6.62 -11.51
C PRO A 53 -13.75 7.75 -11.52
N ASP A 54 -13.59 8.67 -12.47
CA ASP A 54 -14.55 9.74 -12.74
C ASP A 54 -14.62 10.08 -14.24
N LYS A 55 -15.31 11.17 -14.59
CA LYS A 55 -15.55 11.57 -16.00
C LYS A 55 -14.28 11.98 -16.75
N ILE A 56 -13.23 12.36 -16.04
CA ILE A 56 -12.00 12.89 -16.61
C ILE A 56 -10.77 12.02 -16.35
N GLY A 57 -10.94 10.92 -15.59
CA GLY A 57 -9.83 10.02 -15.27
C GLY A 57 -10.07 9.20 -14.03
N ASN A 58 -9.07 9.11 -13.15
CA ASN A 58 -9.18 8.42 -11.87
C ASN A 58 -8.26 9.04 -10.81
N THR A 59 -8.57 8.79 -9.55
CA THR A 59 -7.73 9.09 -8.39
C THR A 59 -7.38 7.78 -7.70
N PHE A 60 -6.12 7.63 -7.34
CA PHE A 60 -5.63 6.56 -6.49
C PHE A 60 -5.04 7.15 -5.21
N ILE A 61 -5.36 6.55 -4.08
CA ILE A 61 -4.76 6.87 -2.78
C ILE A 61 -4.36 5.55 -2.13
N PHE A 62 -3.17 5.55 -1.58
CA PHE A 62 -2.60 4.45 -0.82
C PHE A 62 -2.01 5.02 0.47
N VAL A 63 -2.29 4.39 1.60
CA VAL A 63 -1.74 4.79 2.91
C VAL A 63 -1.40 3.55 3.71
N ASP A 64 -0.15 3.50 4.17
CA ASP A 64 0.35 2.44 5.04
C ASP A 64 0.74 2.96 6.41
N PHE A 65 0.45 2.13 7.42
CA PHE A 65 0.97 2.28 8.78
C PHE A 65 1.55 0.95 9.25
N ASP A 66 2.84 0.95 9.60
CA ASP A 66 3.48 -0.18 10.27
C ASP A 66 3.40 0.00 11.78
N PHE A 67 2.92 -1.03 12.47
CA PHE A 67 2.81 -1.04 13.93
C PHE A 67 3.80 -2.02 14.54
N ASN A 68 4.87 -1.51 15.10
CA ASN A 68 5.93 -2.32 15.67
C ASN A 68 5.61 -2.71 17.12
N PHE A 69 4.80 -3.75 17.30
CA PHE A 69 4.36 -4.21 18.62
C PHE A 69 5.44 -4.92 19.44
N ARG A 70 6.58 -5.26 18.87
CA ARG A 70 7.61 -6.10 19.51
C ARG A 70 9.02 -5.54 19.52
N SER A 71 9.23 -4.37 18.95
CA SER A 71 10.56 -3.79 18.94
C SER A 71 10.94 -3.33 20.34
N LYS A 72 11.79 -4.10 20.98
CA LYS A 72 12.64 -3.60 22.07
C LYS A 72 13.78 -2.79 21.44
N THR A 73 13.45 -1.70 20.76
CA THR A 73 14.49 -0.76 20.41
C THR A 73 14.89 -0.03 21.70
N SER A 74 16.17 0.29 21.83
CA SER A 74 16.72 1.08 22.94
C SER A 74 16.06 2.45 23.12
N LEU A 75 15.16 2.84 22.23
CA LEU A 75 14.44 4.09 22.17
C LEU A 75 13.16 4.11 22.94
N THR A 76 12.62 2.96 23.18
CA THR A 76 11.41 2.81 23.92
C THR A 76 11.72 1.91 25.10
N ASN A 77 12.06 2.51 26.24
CA ASN A 77 12.12 1.76 27.51
C ASN A 77 10.76 1.14 27.88
N GLY A 78 9.90 0.86 26.88
CA GLY A 78 8.58 0.34 27.03
C GLY A 78 8.04 -0.22 25.71
N THR A 79 7.02 -1.02 25.82
CA THR A 79 6.26 -1.57 24.69
C THR A 79 5.42 -0.45 24.08
N TYR A 80 5.77 0.06 22.91
CA TYR A 80 4.98 1.06 22.23
C TYR A 80 4.20 0.42 21.08
N TYR A 81 2.91 0.68 21.10
CA TYR A 81 1.97 0.33 20.04
C TYR A 81 1.82 1.48 19.02
N ASN A 82 2.84 2.31 18.90
CA ASN A 82 2.81 3.46 18.01
C ASN A 82 3.17 3.04 16.57
N PRO A 83 2.66 3.74 15.56
CA PRO A 83 3.10 3.56 14.19
C PRO A 83 4.62 3.76 14.09
N GLY A 84 5.32 2.78 13.52
CA GLY A 84 6.74 2.86 13.19
C GLY A 84 6.98 3.45 11.81
N LEU A 85 5.97 3.40 10.94
CA LEU A 85 5.94 4.00 9.61
C LEU A 85 4.55 4.56 9.36
N ALA A 86 4.50 5.69 8.67
CA ALA A 86 3.31 6.23 8.02
C ALA A 86 3.72 6.68 6.62
N TYR A 87 3.22 6.04 5.59
CA TYR A 87 3.54 6.32 4.20
C TYR A 87 2.27 6.54 3.39
N MET A 88 2.31 7.42 2.42
CA MET A 88 1.18 7.67 1.53
C MET A 88 1.61 7.94 0.11
N GLU A 89 0.75 7.53 -0.81
CA GLU A 89 0.79 7.89 -2.22
C GLU A 89 -0.55 8.48 -2.63
N VAL A 90 -0.51 9.53 -3.45
CA VAL A 90 -1.70 10.12 -4.07
C VAL A 90 -1.41 10.33 -5.55
N ALA A 91 -2.12 9.62 -6.40
CA ALA A 91 -2.00 9.75 -7.84
C ALA A 91 -3.31 10.23 -8.47
N ARG A 92 -3.20 11.13 -9.44
CA ARG A 92 -4.30 11.58 -10.26
C ARG A 92 -3.98 11.36 -11.73
N CYS A 93 -4.85 10.62 -12.42
CA CYS A 93 -4.79 10.40 -13.86
C CYS A 93 -5.86 11.25 -14.56
N PHE A 94 -5.48 11.84 -15.70
CA PHE A 94 -6.35 12.60 -16.59
C PHE A 94 -6.38 11.92 -17.95
N SER A 95 -7.53 11.44 -18.38
CA SER A 95 -7.71 10.78 -19.69
C SER A 95 -7.42 11.74 -20.81
N LEU A 96 -6.44 11.44 -21.65
CA LEU A 96 -6.03 12.30 -22.78
C LEU A 96 -6.95 12.10 -23.99
N SER A 97 -7.59 10.95 -24.12
CA SER A 97 -8.45 10.63 -25.26
C SER A 97 -9.49 9.59 -24.89
N LYS A 98 -10.68 9.68 -25.49
CA LYS A 98 -11.70 8.63 -25.42
C LYS A 98 -11.40 7.41 -26.32
N LYS A 99 -10.46 7.55 -27.27
CA LYS A 99 -10.14 6.50 -28.26
C LYS A 99 -8.93 5.68 -27.88
N VAL A 100 -8.02 6.26 -27.10
CA VAL A 100 -6.77 5.62 -26.70
C VAL A 100 -6.71 5.60 -25.17
N PRO A 101 -6.45 4.45 -24.55
CA PRO A 101 -6.45 4.31 -23.09
C PRO A 101 -5.15 4.84 -22.47
N ILE A 102 -4.82 6.11 -22.78
CA ILE A 102 -3.66 6.82 -22.24
C ILE A 102 -4.16 7.98 -21.38
N SER A 103 -3.59 8.09 -20.20
CA SER A 103 -3.82 9.20 -19.27
C SER A 103 -2.50 9.91 -18.96
N ALA A 104 -2.57 11.22 -18.72
CA ALA A 104 -1.50 11.93 -18.04
C ALA A 104 -1.64 11.68 -16.53
N GLN A 105 -0.54 11.39 -15.85
CA GLN A 105 -0.53 11.16 -14.41
C GLN A 105 0.33 12.19 -13.69
N ILE A 106 -0.16 12.65 -12.55
CA ILE A 106 0.62 13.35 -11.52
C ILE A 106 0.50 12.53 -10.24
N GLU A 107 1.59 12.45 -9.46
CA GLU A 107 1.64 11.64 -8.24
C GLU A 107 2.54 12.31 -7.21
N TYR A 108 2.18 12.14 -5.96
CA TYR A 108 2.96 12.50 -4.79
C TYR A 108 3.11 11.30 -3.87
N ASN A 109 4.33 11.08 -3.39
CA ASN A 109 4.66 10.05 -2.40
C ASN A 109 5.45 10.69 -1.27
N GLY A 110 5.18 10.25 -0.04
CA GLY A 110 5.91 10.73 1.13
C GLY A 110 5.44 10.09 2.42
N GLY A 111 6.10 10.44 3.52
CA GLY A 111 5.76 9.86 4.80
C GLY A 111 6.79 10.13 5.89
N LEU A 112 6.68 9.36 6.94
CA LEU A 112 7.55 9.38 8.10
C LEU A 112 7.86 7.95 8.54
N PHE A 113 9.05 7.70 9.02
CA PHE A 113 9.36 6.49 9.76
C PHE A 113 10.08 6.83 11.07
N MET A 114 9.91 5.96 12.06
CA MET A 114 10.51 6.12 13.37
C MET A 114 11.73 5.22 13.47
N THR A 115 12.87 5.80 13.82
CA THR A 115 14.06 5.07 14.17
C THR A 115 14.75 5.78 15.33
N ASP A 116 15.23 5.04 16.28
CA ASP A 116 15.94 5.58 17.44
C ASP A 116 15.20 6.73 18.16
N GLY A 117 13.84 6.63 18.37
CA GLY A 117 12.99 7.65 18.99
C GLY A 117 12.88 8.94 18.21
N LYS A 118 13.34 8.95 16.97
CA LYS A 118 13.29 10.10 16.09
C LYS A 118 12.41 9.79 14.90
N GLY A 119 11.50 10.69 14.58
CA GLY A 119 10.79 10.69 13.31
C GLY A 119 11.73 11.17 12.21
N LEU A 120 11.91 10.38 11.16
CA LEU A 120 12.63 10.74 9.95
C LEU A 120 11.65 10.87 8.79
N ALA A 121 11.75 11.95 8.04
CA ALA A 121 10.92 12.13 6.85
C ALA A 121 11.37 11.15 5.76
N ILE A 122 10.42 10.44 5.16
CA ILE A 122 10.60 9.82 3.85
C ILE A 122 10.60 10.96 2.84
N ASN A 123 11.66 11.06 2.03
CA ASN A 123 11.80 12.16 1.09
C ASN A 123 10.58 12.27 0.17
N ASN A 124 9.98 13.46 0.11
CA ASN A 124 8.87 13.70 -0.78
C ASN A 124 9.28 13.44 -2.22
N ALA A 125 8.50 12.64 -2.93
CA ALA A 125 8.65 12.39 -4.36
C ALA A 125 7.45 12.92 -5.13
N PHE A 126 7.74 13.54 -6.27
CA PHE A 126 6.75 14.03 -7.22
C PHE A 126 6.98 13.33 -8.55
N LEU A 127 5.92 12.73 -9.09
CA LEU A 127 6.00 12.01 -10.34
C LEU A 127 5.01 12.63 -11.35
N VAL A 128 5.43 12.66 -12.62
CA VAL A 128 4.58 13.11 -13.71
C VAL A 128 4.89 12.30 -14.97
N GLY A 129 3.87 11.88 -15.70
CA GLY A 129 4.08 11.11 -16.91
C GLY A 129 2.80 10.55 -17.51
N LEU A 130 2.92 9.36 -18.06
CA LEU A 130 1.84 8.69 -18.79
C LEU A 130 1.51 7.36 -18.13
N ASP A 131 0.23 7.04 -18.13
CA ASP A 131 -0.35 5.77 -17.72
C ASP A 131 -1.11 5.16 -18.91
N TYR A 132 -0.72 3.95 -19.33
CA TYR A 132 -1.38 3.17 -20.36
C TYR A 132 -2.18 2.05 -19.71
N PHE A 133 -3.51 2.10 -19.85
CA PHE A 133 -4.46 1.15 -19.30
C PHE A 133 -4.90 0.14 -20.36
N PHE A 134 -4.90 -1.14 -20.02
CA PHE A 134 -5.45 -2.18 -20.90
C PHE A 134 -6.10 -3.30 -20.09
N HIS A 135 -7.05 -4.01 -20.72
CA HIS A 135 -7.86 -5.01 -20.04
C HIS A 135 -8.39 -6.08 -20.98
N SER A 136 -8.79 -7.23 -20.44
CA SER A 136 -9.59 -8.22 -21.16
C SER A 136 -11.00 -7.70 -21.43
N LYS A 137 -11.72 -8.27 -22.40
CA LYS A 137 -13.08 -7.85 -22.77
C LYS A 137 -14.08 -7.88 -21.61
N ASP A 138 -13.89 -8.79 -20.68
CA ASP A 138 -14.72 -9.04 -19.50
C ASP A 138 -14.21 -8.35 -18.23
N TYR A 139 -13.12 -7.54 -18.34
CA TYR A 139 -12.45 -6.87 -17.22
C TYR A 139 -11.99 -7.79 -16.09
N THR A 140 -11.91 -9.09 -16.32
CA THR A 140 -11.32 -10.02 -15.34
C THR A 140 -9.81 -9.86 -15.23
N ARG A 141 -9.18 -9.26 -16.23
CA ARG A 141 -7.74 -8.94 -16.24
C ARG A 141 -7.57 -7.48 -16.60
N VAL A 142 -6.95 -6.76 -15.72
CA VAL A 142 -6.72 -5.32 -15.83
C VAL A 142 -5.24 -5.05 -15.59
N TYR A 143 -4.65 -4.16 -16.39
CA TYR A 143 -3.25 -3.83 -16.33
C TYR A 143 -3.02 -2.34 -16.59
N ASN A 144 -2.03 -1.78 -15.91
CA ASN A 144 -1.48 -0.46 -16.21
C ASN A 144 0.03 -0.57 -16.39
N ILE A 145 0.56 0.14 -17.36
CA ILE A 145 1.99 0.40 -17.50
C ILE A 145 2.19 1.90 -17.48
N LYS A 146 3.02 2.36 -16.58
CA LYS A 146 3.27 3.79 -16.36
C LYS A 146 4.73 4.11 -16.66
N ALA A 147 4.96 5.24 -17.30
CA ALA A 147 6.29 5.82 -17.52
C ALA A 147 6.29 7.24 -16.96
N LEU A 148 7.01 7.42 -15.87
CA LEU A 148 6.95 8.61 -15.04
C LEU A 148 8.33 9.25 -14.91
N TYR A 149 8.41 10.56 -15.07
CA TYR A 149 9.50 11.34 -14.54
C TYR A 149 9.35 11.43 -13.03
N LYS A 150 10.43 11.17 -12.28
CA LYS A 150 10.43 11.15 -10.82
C LYS A 150 11.41 12.17 -10.28
N TYR A 151 10.93 13.04 -9.42
CA TYR A 151 11.74 13.98 -8.67
C TYR A 151 11.62 13.67 -7.18
N ILE A 152 12.73 13.34 -6.54
CA ILE A 152 12.81 13.08 -5.11
C ILE A 152 13.54 14.24 -4.44
N MET A 153 12.86 14.93 -3.52
CA MET A 153 13.46 16.06 -2.79
C MET A 153 14.69 15.62 -2.01
N GLY A 154 15.78 16.36 -2.17
CA GLY A 154 17.05 16.06 -1.48
C GLY A 154 17.88 14.94 -2.13
N LYS A 155 17.45 14.39 -3.26
CA LYS A 155 18.23 13.45 -4.09
C LYS A 155 18.63 14.08 -5.41
N GLU A 156 19.77 13.67 -5.96
CA GLU A 156 20.23 14.00 -7.31
C GLU A 156 19.85 12.93 -8.31
N PRO A 157 19.87 13.33 -9.55
CA PRO A 157 19.09 14.35 -10.22
C PRO A 157 17.69 13.79 -10.49
N ALA A 158 16.90 14.53 -11.28
CA ALA A 158 15.70 14.01 -11.90
C ALA A 158 15.85 12.60 -12.43
N SER A 159 14.91 11.76 -12.12
CA SER A 159 14.90 10.33 -12.32
C SER A 159 13.70 9.90 -13.19
N PHE A 160 13.62 8.64 -13.49
CA PHE A 160 12.44 8.03 -14.09
C PHE A 160 11.96 6.86 -13.24
N GLN A 161 10.68 6.54 -13.35
CA GLN A 161 10.06 5.33 -12.79
C GLN A 161 9.22 4.66 -13.85
N ILE A 162 9.35 3.35 -13.95
CA ILE A 162 8.43 2.48 -14.70
C ILE A 162 7.65 1.69 -13.69
N THR A 163 6.31 1.77 -13.78
CA THR A 163 5.39 1.05 -12.91
C THR A 163 4.54 0.10 -13.74
N ALA A 164 4.43 -1.13 -13.31
CA ALA A 164 3.43 -2.08 -13.79
C ALA A 164 2.44 -2.36 -12.66
N VAL A 165 1.14 -2.28 -12.96
CA VAL A 165 0.06 -2.63 -12.02
C VAL A 165 -0.83 -3.69 -12.66
N TRP A 166 -1.27 -4.68 -11.90
CA TRP A 166 -2.16 -5.72 -12.40
C TRP A 166 -3.24 -6.09 -11.41
N THR A 167 -4.38 -6.51 -11.95
CA THR A 167 -5.45 -7.19 -11.23
C THR A 167 -6.02 -8.29 -12.13
N ILE A 168 -5.98 -9.52 -11.67
CA ILE A 168 -6.43 -10.71 -12.37
C ILE A 168 -7.40 -11.45 -11.46
N ASN A 169 -8.64 -11.57 -11.91
CA ASN A 169 -9.68 -12.32 -11.22
C ASN A 169 -9.98 -13.61 -11.97
N TRP A 170 -10.15 -14.71 -11.24
CA TRP A 170 -10.54 -15.98 -11.84
C TRP A 170 -11.48 -16.78 -10.91
N TRP A 171 -11.98 -17.88 -11.46
CA TRP A 171 -12.93 -18.75 -10.75
C TRP A 171 -14.12 -17.97 -10.17
N GLN A 172 -14.82 -17.23 -11.05
CA GLN A 172 -15.98 -16.40 -10.68
C GLN A 172 -15.64 -15.35 -9.60
N ASN A 173 -14.48 -14.73 -9.72
CA ASN A 173 -13.92 -13.74 -8.77
C ASN A 173 -13.66 -14.31 -7.35
N ARG A 174 -13.56 -15.64 -7.19
CA ARG A 174 -13.16 -16.23 -5.91
C ARG A 174 -11.71 -15.99 -5.58
N PHE A 175 -10.88 -15.81 -6.58
CA PHE A 175 -9.47 -15.47 -6.41
C PHE A 175 -9.11 -14.23 -7.19
N THR A 176 -8.28 -13.41 -6.56
CA THR A 176 -7.70 -12.21 -7.17
C THR A 176 -6.19 -12.28 -7.00
N PHE A 177 -5.46 -12.11 -8.10
CA PHE A 177 -4.03 -11.83 -8.10
C PHE A 177 -3.84 -10.38 -8.51
N SER A 178 -3.37 -9.57 -7.60
CA SER A 178 -3.17 -8.12 -7.81
C SER A 178 -1.78 -7.72 -7.36
N GLY A 179 -1.40 -6.50 -7.64
CA GLY A 179 -0.16 -5.92 -7.16
C GLY A 179 0.44 -4.93 -8.13
N PHE A 180 1.64 -4.53 -7.79
CA PHE A 180 2.43 -3.64 -8.63
C PHE A 180 3.90 -4.07 -8.66
N ALA A 181 4.65 -3.47 -9.59
CA ALA A 181 6.10 -3.53 -9.65
C ALA A 181 6.62 -2.18 -10.13
N ASP A 182 7.54 -1.62 -9.37
CA ASP A 182 8.21 -0.35 -9.63
C ASP A 182 9.69 -0.56 -9.87
N PHE A 183 10.20 0.10 -10.89
CA PHE A 183 11.62 0.20 -11.17
C PHE A 183 11.98 1.65 -11.43
N TRP A 184 12.96 2.17 -10.66
CA TRP A 184 13.40 3.55 -10.85
C TRP A 184 14.90 3.73 -10.69
N TYR A 185 15.40 4.84 -11.22
CA TYR A 185 16.75 5.30 -10.98
C TYR A 185 16.77 6.18 -9.74
N GLU A 186 17.64 5.86 -8.80
CA GLU A 186 17.91 6.66 -7.60
C GLU A 186 19.32 6.38 -7.11
N ARG A 187 20.12 7.42 -6.87
CA ARG A 187 21.38 7.23 -6.12
C ARG A 187 21.04 7.00 -4.64
N ASN A 188 21.01 5.75 -4.26
CA ASN A 188 20.65 5.31 -2.92
C ASN A 188 21.90 4.86 -2.14
N THR A 189 22.00 5.26 -0.87
CA THR A 189 23.06 4.76 0.04
C THR A 189 22.47 3.61 0.85
N ASN A 190 23.09 2.45 0.76
CA ASN A 190 22.69 1.27 1.50
C ASN A 190 23.57 1.15 2.76
N TYR A 191 22.92 1.02 3.90
CA TYR A 191 23.54 0.89 5.22
C TYR A 191 23.41 -0.52 5.78
N PHE A 192 22.54 -1.36 5.21
CA PHE A 192 22.24 -2.70 5.69
C PHE A 192 22.36 -3.72 4.56
N ASP A 193 22.70 -4.96 4.92
CA ASP A 193 22.57 -6.12 4.02
C ASP A 193 21.14 -6.63 3.95
N MET A 194 20.91 -7.68 3.16
CA MET A 194 19.59 -8.31 3.01
C MET A 194 19.03 -8.95 4.29
N HIS A 195 19.90 -9.23 5.27
CA HIS A 195 19.55 -9.78 6.58
C HIS A 195 19.37 -8.69 7.64
N ALA A 196 19.31 -7.43 7.23
CA ALA A 196 19.24 -6.26 8.10
C ALA A 196 20.46 -6.06 9.03
N ASN A 197 21.61 -6.67 8.72
CA ASN A 197 22.84 -6.39 9.43
C ASN A 197 23.47 -5.10 8.91
N PRO A 198 24.02 -4.24 9.80
CA PRO A 198 24.75 -3.06 9.36
C PRO A 198 25.95 -3.43 8.49
N LEU A 199 26.14 -2.72 7.39
CA LEU A 199 27.33 -2.84 6.57
C LEU A 199 28.52 -2.14 7.25
N GLU A 200 29.70 -2.74 7.23
CA GLU A 200 30.93 -2.10 7.74
C GLU A 200 31.22 -0.78 7.00
N VAL A 201 30.98 -0.77 5.70
CA VAL A 201 31.10 0.42 4.85
C VAL A 201 29.82 0.58 4.03
N PRO A 202 29.13 1.74 4.11
CA PRO A 202 27.97 2.01 3.28
C PRO A 202 28.29 1.89 1.79
N THR A 203 27.36 1.32 1.02
CA THR A 203 27.52 1.15 -0.43
C THR A 203 26.51 2.00 -1.18
N THR A 204 26.77 2.30 -2.45
CA THR A 204 25.85 3.07 -3.29
C THR A 204 25.26 2.20 -4.38
N SER A 205 23.94 2.31 -4.60
CA SER A 205 23.23 1.74 -5.74
C SER A 205 22.59 2.85 -6.57
N LYS A 206 22.29 2.54 -7.85
CA LYS A 206 21.70 3.51 -8.79
C LYS A 206 20.28 3.13 -9.22
N PHE A 207 19.88 1.91 -8.97
CA PHE A 207 18.58 1.40 -9.36
C PHE A 207 17.91 0.75 -8.16
N VAL A 208 16.63 1.00 -8.04
CA VAL A 208 15.76 0.43 -7.03
C VAL A 208 14.63 -0.30 -7.73
N PHE A 209 14.27 -1.44 -7.19
CA PHE A 209 13.13 -2.22 -7.60
C PHE A 209 12.30 -2.59 -6.37
N ILE A 210 10.98 -2.54 -6.51
CA ILE A 210 10.03 -3.11 -5.54
C ILE A 210 8.86 -3.72 -6.30
N ALA A 211 8.36 -4.84 -5.83
CA ALA A 211 7.14 -5.45 -6.31
C ALA A 211 6.39 -6.09 -5.15
N GLU A 212 5.08 -5.93 -5.14
CA GLU A 212 4.18 -6.44 -4.10
C GLU A 212 3.03 -7.25 -4.74
N PRO A 213 3.31 -8.46 -5.25
CA PRO A 213 2.25 -9.36 -5.67
C PRO A 213 1.42 -9.82 -4.48
N GLN A 214 0.11 -9.74 -4.64
CA GLN A 214 -0.89 -10.14 -3.66
C GLN A 214 -1.75 -11.26 -4.23
N LEU A 215 -2.05 -12.27 -3.41
CA LEU A 215 -2.98 -13.33 -3.74
C LEU A 215 -4.11 -13.35 -2.72
N TRP A 216 -5.35 -13.16 -3.17
CA TRP A 216 -6.54 -13.05 -2.34
C TRP A 216 -7.53 -14.18 -2.62
N TRP A 217 -8.03 -14.80 -1.58
CA TRP A 217 -9.23 -15.62 -1.59
C TRP A 217 -10.40 -14.78 -1.11
N ASN A 218 -11.31 -14.45 -2.02
CA ASN A 218 -12.52 -13.65 -1.76
C ASN A 218 -13.59 -14.57 -1.14
N ILE A 219 -13.67 -14.59 0.19
CA ILE A 219 -14.63 -15.40 0.95
C ILE A 219 -16.04 -14.86 0.76
N ARG A 220 -16.15 -13.52 0.71
CA ARG A 220 -17.38 -12.77 0.43
C ARG A 220 -17.03 -11.55 -0.43
N PRO A 221 -18.00 -10.89 -1.07
CA PRO A 221 -17.73 -9.70 -1.86
C PRO A 221 -16.94 -8.59 -1.15
N CYS A 222 -17.13 -8.48 0.17
CA CYS A 222 -16.46 -7.47 0.99
C CYS A 222 -15.32 -8.02 1.87
N ILE A 223 -15.08 -9.35 1.90
CA ILE A 223 -14.09 -9.97 2.79
C ILE A 223 -13.19 -10.91 2.00
N ALA A 224 -11.90 -10.69 2.06
CA ALA A 224 -10.89 -11.58 1.53
C ALA A 224 -9.81 -11.88 2.59
N VAL A 225 -9.17 -13.04 2.45
CA VAL A 225 -7.93 -13.38 3.14
C VAL A 225 -6.88 -13.73 2.10
N GLY A 226 -5.62 -13.47 2.41
CA GLY A 226 -4.59 -13.63 1.40
C GLY A 226 -3.19 -13.43 1.93
N THR A 227 -2.31 -13.17 1.00
CA THR A 227 -0.89 -12.92 1.23
C THR A 227 -0.40 -11.84 0.27
N GLU A 228 0.58 -11.10 0.71
CA GLU A 228 1.42 -10.24 -0.10
C GLU A 228 2.87 -10.66 0.07
N ILE A 229 3.65 -10.50 -0.96
CA ILE A 229 5.09 -10.76 -0.92
C ILE A 229 5.81 -9.51 -1.42
N GLU A 230 6.30 -8.67 -0.51
CA GLU A 230 7.21 -7.60 -0.91
C GLU A 230 8.54 -8.20 -1.38
N MET A 231 8.89 -7.93 -2.60
CA MET A 231 10.19 -8.27 -3.19
C MET A 231 10.87 -6.97 -3.59
N SER A 232 12.05 -6.72 -3.05
CA SER A 232 12.73 -5.46 -3.32
C SER A 232 14.22 -5.67 -3.60
N VAL A 233 14.82 -4.73 -4.34
CA VAL A 233 16.27 -4.66 -4.62
C VAL A 233 16.77 -3.26 -4.35
N ASN A 234 17.74 -3.13 -3.47
CA ASN A 234 18.35 -1.85 -3.07
C ASN A 234 17.33 -0.82 -2.54
N PHE A 235 16.25 -1.30 -1.96
CA PHE A 235 15.16 -0.48 -1.43
C PHE A 235 15.36 -0.21 0.07
N SER A 236 14.89 0.95 0.55
CA SER A 236 14.92 1.32 1.97
C SER A 236 16.29 1.16 2.65
N SER A 237 17.37 1.59 1.96
CA SER A 237 18.76 1.50 2.44
C SER A 237 19.31 0.09 2.66
N VAL A 238 18.64 -0.93 2.13
CA VAL A 238 19.08 -2.34 2.13
C VAL A 238 19.75 -2.66 0.81
N LYS A 239 20.96 -3.24 0.86
CA LYS A 239 21.70 -3.69 -0.31
C LYS A 239 21.23 -5.05 -0.78
N GLY A 240 20.98 -5.18 -2.09
CA GLY A 240 20.65 -6.45 -2.71
C GLY A 240 19.16 -6.79 -2.64
N PHE A 241 18.84 -8.06 -2.81
CA PHE A 241 17.46 -8.55 -2.87
C PHE A 241 16.92 -8.85 -1.46
N LYS A 242 15.69 -8.44 -1.20
CA LYS A 242 14.94 -8.77 0.02
C LYS A 242 13.56 -9.29 -0.33
N CYS A 243 13.05 -10.23 0.46
CA CYS A 243 11.73 -10.83 0.29
C CYS A 243 11.03 -10.88 1.64
N CYS A 244 9.85 -10.27 1.75
CA CYS A 244 9.09 -10.14 2.97
C CYS A 244 7.65 -10.62 2.72
N PRO A 245 7.33 -11.89 3.02
CA PRO A 245 5.98 -12.41 2.90
C PRO A 245 5.10 -11.98 4.06
N THR A 246 3.81 -11.79 3.79
CA THR A 246 2.77 -11.47 4.78
C THR A 246 1.64 -12.48 4.73
N VAL A 247 0.82 -12.50 5.78
CA VAL A 247 -0.55 -13.02 5.74
C VAL A 247 -1.49 -11.86 6.01
N ALA A 248 -2.62 -11.80 5.31
CA ALA A 248 -3.46 -10.62 5.32
C ALA A 248 -4.96 -10.93 5.32
N ALA A 249 -5.72 -9.96 5.84
CA ALA A 249 -7.16 -9.87 5.68
C ALA A 249 -7.52 -8.52 5.04
N LYS A 250 -8.51 -8.52 4.14
CA LYS A 250 -8.98 -7.33 3.43
C LYS A 250 -10.49 -7.18 3.56
N TYR A 251 -10.91 -5.96 3.83
CA TYR A 251 -12.31 -5.54 3.79
C TYR A 251 -12.50 -4.48 2.72
N THR A 252 -13.42 -4.73 1.78
CA THR A 252 -13.81 -3.80 0.71
C THR A 252 -15.19 -3.21 1.01
N PHE A 253 -15.36 -1.91 0.93
CA PHE A 253 -16.59 -1.17 1.24
C PHE A 253 -17.02 -0.24 0.10
#